data_a988a3e378c55cfe61556a5e16f8d1f6
#
_entry.id   a988a3e378c55cfe61556a5e16f8d1f6
#
_cell.length_a   1.000
_cell.length_b   1.000
_cell.length_c   1.000
_cell.angle_alpha   90.00
_cell.angle_beta   90.00
_cell.angle_gamma   90.00
#
_symmetry.space_group_name_H-M   'P 1'
#
loop_
_entity.id
_entity.type
_entity.pdbx_description
1 polymer ?
#
loop_
_entity_poly.entity_id
_entity_poly.type
_entity_poly.pdbx_seq_one_letter_code
_entity_poly.pdbx_strand_id
1 'polypeptide(L)'
;MSLPVHEFDAIVIGAGGAGMRAALQISQSGKTCALLSKVFPTRSHTVSAQGGITVALGNSHEDNWEWHMYDTVKGSDYIGDQDAIEYMCNMGPKAIIEMENMGLPFSRFENGKVYQRPFGGQSKNFGGEQAARTAAAADRTGHALLHLLYQQNVKNKTKVFSEWYALDLVKNQDGDVVGCTAIDIETGEVVYFKSRAVVLATGGAGRIFSSTTNAHINTGDGVGMALRAGVSMQDMEMWQFHPTGIAGAGTLVTEGCRGEGGYLLNKDGERFMERYAPNAKDLAGRDVVARSMMTEIREGRGCDGPQGKHLKLKLDHLGKDVLESRLPGILELSRTFAHVDPIKEPIPVIPTCHYMMGGIPTNVHGQCIRVDENGKDHIVNGLFACGEIACVSVHGANRLGGNSLLDLVVFGRATGMHLGKSLDEVATTRDASESDLEAAMSRFNRWESSEKGEDPVQIKKDMQECMQLNFSVFREGDAMADGLKELREIRERLKNARLDDKSKDFNTQRIECLELDNLMETAYCTAVAANYRTESRGAHSRYDYPDRDDENWLCHSIYRPEDESMTRREVNMKPNLREAFPPKVRSY
;
A
#
# COMPACT_ATOMS: atom_id res chain seq x y z
N MET A 1 -13.53 33.05 -5.89
CA MET A 1 -13.72 32.49 -7.25
C MET A 1 -14.80 31.42 -7.17
N SER A 2 -15.84 31.47 -8.01
CA SER A 2 -16.80 30.36 -8.08
C SER A 2 -16.22 29.29 -8.98
N LEU A 3 -15.82 28.15 -8.39
CA LEU A 3 -15.41 26.97 -9.16
C LEU A 3 -16.63 26.31 -9.83
N PRO A 4 -16.47 25.72 -11.02
CA PRO A 4 -17.49 24.79 -11.54
C PRO A 4 -17.74 23.67 -10.54
N VAL A 5 -18.99 23.19 -10.47
CA VAL A 5 -19.40 22.17 -9.50
C VAL A 5 -19.93 20.93 -10.21
N HIS A 6 -19.41 19.77 -9.85
CA HIS A 6 -19.99 18.47 -10.15
C HIS A 6 -20.53 17.83 -8.87
N GLU A 7 -21.75 17.31 -8.91
CA GLU A 7 -22.41 16.75 -7.73
C GLU A 7 -22.72 15.27 -7.93
N PHE A 8 -22.36 14.45 -6.91
CA PHE A 8 -22.57 13.01 -6.86
C PHE A 8 -22.94 12.58 -5.44
N ASP A 9 -23.55 11.40 -5.30
CA ASP A 9 -23.80 10.80 -3.99
C ASP A 9 -22.47 10.46 -3.28
N ALA A 10 -21.53 9.90 -4.03
CA ALA A 10 -20.19 9.58 -3.53
C ALA A 10 -19.11 9.88 -4.57
N ILE A 11 -17.92 10.23 -4.09
CA ILE A 11 -16.70 10.38 -4.89
C ILE A 11 -15.70 9.35 -4.42
N VAL A 12 -15.09 8.62 -5.35
CA VAL A 12 -13.98 7.71 -5.09
C VAL A 12 -12.73 8.28 -5.76
N ILE A 13 -11.69 8.54 -4.98
CA ILE A 13 -10.41 9.07 -5.46
C ILE A 13 -9.40 7.94 -5.53
N GLY A 14 -9.01 7.60 -6.75
CA GLY A 14 -8.11 6.49 -7.07
C GLY A 14 -8.84 5.29 -7.70
N ALA A 15 -8.48 4.96 -8.94
CA ALA A 15 -9.06 3.87 -9.71
C ALA A 15 -8.18 2.60 -9.70
N GLY A 16 -7.55 2.30 -8.57
CA GLY A 16 -6.92 1.01 -8.29
C GLY A 16 -7.97 -0.06 -7.93
N GLY A 17 -7.49 -1.25 -7.55
CA GLY A 17 -8.38 -2.37 -7.21
C GLY A 17 -9.39 -2.04 -6.12
N ALA A 18 -8.97 -1.37 -5.04
CA ALA A 18 -9.85 -0.99 -3.94
C ALA A 18 -10.89 0.04 -4.38
N GLY A 19 -10.46 1.12 -5.05
CA GLY A 19 -11.36 2.19 -5.49
C GLY A 19 -12.39 1.71 -6.51
N MET A 20 -11.96 0.93 -7.51
CA MET A 20 -12.89 0.34 -8.48
C MET A 20 -13.85 -0.67 -7.84
N ARG A 21 -13.39 -1.43 -6.83
CA ARG A 21 -14.28 -2.35 -6.09
C ARG A 21 -15.33 -1.60 -5.27
N ALA A 22 -14.94 -0.50 -4.61
CA ALA A 22 -15.86 0.36 -3.86
C ALA A 22 -16.86 1.07 -4.79
N ALA A 23 -16.38 1.70 -5.87
CA ALA A 23 -17.21 2.40 -6.85
C ALA A 23 -18.24 1.48 -7.51
N LEU A 24 -17.82 0.25 -7.86
CA LEU A 24 -18.71 -0.78 -8.40
C LEU A 24 -19.87 -1.06 -7.43
N GLN A 25 -19.57 -1.26 -6.15
CA GLN A 25 -20.56 -1.59 -5.15
C GLN A 25 -21.54 -0.42 -4.90
N ILE A 26 -21.03 0.82 -4.90
CA ILE A 26 -21.84 2.04 -4.80
C ILE A 26 -22.78 2.15 -6.01
N SER A 27 -22.26 2.00 -7.23
CA SER A 27 -23.06 2.08 -8.46
C SER A 27 -24.13 0.99 -8.54
N GLN A 28 -23.82 -0.23 -8.09
CA GLN A 28 -24.78 -1.34 -8.00
C GLN A 28 -25.92 -1.09 -7.01
N SER A 29 -25.73 -0.22 -6.02
CA SER A 29 -26.79 0.18 -5.09
C SER A 29 -27.72 1.27 -5.64
N GLY A 30 -27.49 1.72 -6.88
CA GLY A 30 -28.28 2.77 -7.53
C GLY A 30 -27.86 4.20 -7.17
N LYS A 31 -26.74 4.38 -6.45
CA LYS A 31 -26.20 5.70 -6.11
C LYS A 31 -25.31 6.22 -7.24
N THR A 32 -25.29 7.55 -7.43
CA THR A 32 -24.37 8.19 -8.35
C THR A 32 -22.96 8.21 -7.77
N CYS A 33 -21.99 7.76 -8.56
CA CYS A 33 -20.58 7.66 -8.12
C CYS A 33 -19.65 8.26 -9.18
N ALA A 34 -18.80 9.21 -8.75
CA ALA A 34 -17.65 9.69 -9.52
C ALA A 34 -16.39 8.93 -9.10
N LEU A 35 -15.71 8.33 -10.06
CA LEU A 35 -14.42 7.67 -9.87
C LEU A 35 -13.33 8.51 -10.53
N LEU A 36 -12.51 9.21 -9.72
CA LEU A 36 -11.43 10.08 -10.18
C LEU A 36 -10.11 9.30 -10.25
N SER A 37 -9.38 9.45 -11.33
CA SER A 37 -8.07 8.83 -11.51
C SER A 37 -7.11 9.76 -12.24
N LYS A 38 -5.92 9.99 -11.69
CA LYS A 38 -4.88 10.82 -12.32
C LYS A 38 -4.22 10.17 -13.54
N VAL A 39 -4.48 8.89 -13.75
CA VAL A 39 -4.09 8.14 -14.95
C VAL A 39 -5.29 7.37 -15.48
N PHE A 40 -5.19 6.81 -16.68
CA PHE A 40 -6.21 5.89 -17.15
C PHE A 40 -6.35 4.71 -16.17
N PRO A 41 -7.56 4.30 -15.76
CA PRO A 41 -7.77 3.36 -14.64
C PRO A 41 -6.96 2.07 -14.72
N THR A 42 -6.83 1.46 -15.91
CA THR A 42 -6.08 0.22 -16.10
C THR A 42 -4.55 0.39 -16.01
N ARG A 43 -4.05 1.61 -15.77
CA ARG A 43 -2.65 1.92 -15.46
C ARG A 43 -2.38 2.11 -13.98
N SER A 44 -3.38 1.93 -13.11
CA SER A 44 -3.19 1.96 -11.67
C SER A 44 -2.19 0.90 -11.19
N HIS A 45 -1.50 1.15 -10.08
CA HIS A 45 -0.42 0.27 -9.59
C HIS A 45 -0.86 -1.19 -9.37
N THR A 46 -2.13 -1.45 -9.08
CA THR A 46 -2.70 -2.81 -8.98
C THR A 46 -2.36 -3.68 -10.20
N VAL A 47 -2.22 -3.10 -11.40
CA VAL A 47 -1.85 -3.83 -12.63
C VAL A 47 -0.51 -4.58 -12.49
N SER A 48 0.39 -4.07 -11.66
CA SER A 48 1.73 -4.62 -11.44
C SER A 48 1.78 -5.78 -10.46
N ALA A 49 0.65 -6.12 -9.79
CA ALA A 49 0.63 -7.20 -8.81
C ALA A 49 0.70 -8.57 -9.50
N GLN A 50 1.74 -9.31 -9.20
CA GLN A 50 2.12 -10.55 -9.89
C GLN A 50 1.70 -11.80 -9.09
N GLY A 51 1.76 -11.72 -7.76
CA GLY A 51 1.79 -12.89 -6.87
C GLY A 51 0.50 -13.70 -6.83
N GLY A 52 -0.63 -13.05 -6.68
CA GLY A 52 -1.93 -13.67 -6.48
C GLY A 52 -2.67 -13.11 -5.26
N ILE A 53 -3.83 -13.69 -4.98
CA ILE A 53 -4.71 -13.33 -3.87
C ILE A 53 -4.71 -14.45 -2.86
N THR A 54 -4.23 -14.18 -1.63
CA THR A 54 -4.22 -15.18 -0.56
C THR A 54 -5.60 -15.31 0.05
N VAL A 55 -6.17 -16.52 -0.02
CA VAL A 55 -7.52 -16.82 0.44
C VAL A 55 -7.69 -18.32 0.71
N ALA A 56 -8.35 -18.68 1.80
CA ALA A 56 -8.56 -20.07 2.21
C ALA A 56 -9.71 -20.71 1.41
N LEU A 57 -9.46 -21.15 0.17
CA LEU A 57 -10.44 -21.85 -0.68
C LEU A 57 -10.43 -23.38 -0.48
N GLY A 58 -9.37 -23.96 0.07
CA GLY A 58 -9.25 -25.39 0.28
C GLY A 58 -9.13 -26.20 -1.02
N ASN A 59 -8.57 -25.64 -2.09
CA ASN A 59 -8.49 -26.29 -3.39
C ASN A 59 -7.26 -27.18 -3.55
N SER A 60 -6.13 -26.77 -2.97
CA SER A 60 -4.86 -27.52 -3.00
C SER A 60 -4.77 -28.56 -1.89
N HIS A 61 -5.29 -28.25 -0.72
CA HIS A 61 -5.36 -29.07 0.48
C HIS A 61 -6.50 -28.57 1.36
N GLU A 62 -6.83 -29.28 2.44
CA GLU A 62 -7.75 -28.77 3.45
C GLU A 62 -7.23 -27.45 4.02
N ASP A 63 -8.08 -26.43 4.04
CA ASP A 63 -7.75 -25.09 4.54
C ASP A 63 -9.02 -24.41 5.04
N ASN A 64 -8.85 -23.43 5.95
CA ASN A 64 -9.96 -22.61 6.44
C ASN A 64 -9.48 -21.20 6.80
N TRP A 65 -10.43 -20.29 6.95
CA TRP A 65 -10.16 -18.87 7.23
C TRP A 65 -9.50 -18.64 8.60
N GLU A 66 -9.70 -19.54 9.59
CA GLU A 66 -9.10 -19.39 10.92
C GLU A 66 -7.59 -19.62 10.89
N TRP A 67 -7.12 -20.57 10.07
CA TRP A 67 -5.68 -20.77 9.86
C TRP A 67 -5.05 -19.57 9.14
N HIS A 68 -5.78 -19.02 8.17
CA HIS A 68 -5.35 -17.80 7.49
C HIS A 68 -5.32 -16.58 8.44
N MET A 69 -6.32 -16.45 9.32
CA MET A 69 -6.34 -15.43 10.37
C MET A 69 -5.14 -15.57 11.32
N TYR A 70 -4.86 -16.78 11.79
CA TYR A 70 -3.70 -17.04 12.66
C TYR A 70 -2.39 -16.58 12.00
N ASP A 71 -2.16 -16.98 10.74
CA ASP A 71 -0.96 -16.59 10.00
C ASP A 71 -0.87 -15.07 9.81
N THR A 72 -2.00 -14.41 9.55
CA THR A 72 -2.05 -12.96 9.38
C THR A 72 -1.77 -12.22 10.69
N VAL A 73 -2.32 -12.66 11.82
CA VAL A 73 -2.02 -12.11 13.16
C VAL A 73 -0.54 -12.29 13.50
N LYS A 74 0.00 -13.51 13.33
CA LYS A 74 1.43 -13.80 13.51
C LYS A 74 2.29 -12.96 12.56
N GLY A 75 1.90 -12.89 11.29
CA GLY A 75 2.60 -12.14 10.24
C GLY A 75 2.67 -10.65 10.54
N SER A 76 1.57 -10.08 11.07
CA SER A 76 1.47 -8.66 11.47
C SER A 76 2.34 -8.30 12.68
N ASP A 77 3.04 -9.27 13.24
CA ASP A 77 3.79 -9.18 14.50
C ASP A 77 2.94 -8.67 15.67
N TYR A 78 1.67 -9.12 15.69
CA TYR A 78 0.65 -8.92 16.72
C TYR A 78 0.16 -7.48 16.93
N ILE A 79 0.49 -6.53 16.04
CA ILE A 79 -0.13 -5.19 16.07
C ILE A 79 -1.21 -5.01 15.00
N GLY A 80 -1.62 -6.06 14.30
CA GLY A 80 -2.84 -6.04 13.50
C GLY A 80 -4.08 -6.18 14.37
N ASP A 81 -5.14 -5.41 14.09
CA ASP A 81 -6.42 -5.47 14.79
C ASP A 81 -7.13 -6.79 14.46
N GLN A 82 -7.37 -7.63 15.46
CA GLN A 82 -7.80 -9.01 15.24
C GLN A 82 -9.25 -9.13 14.76
N ASP A 83 -10.12 -8.17 15.05
CA ASP A 83 -11.46 -8.11 14.48
C ASP A 83 -11.45 -7.80 12.98
N ALA A 84 -10.57 -6.90 12.54
CA ALA A 84 -10.40 -6.57 11.13
C ALA A 84 -9.74 -7.72 10.35
N ILE A 85 -8.73 -8.37 10.93
CA ILE A 85 -8.10 -9.57 10.34
C ILE A 85 -9.11 -10.71 10.22
N GLU A 86 -9.91 -10.96 11.27
CA GLU A 86 -11.00 -11.93 11.25
C GLU A 86 -11.98 -11.64 10.11
N TYR A 87 -12.43 -10.38 10.00
CA TYR A 87 -13.33 -9.96 8.94
C TYR A 87 -12.74 -10.22 7.54
N MET A 88 -11.49 -9.83 7.31
CA MET A 88 -10.82 -10.03 6.03
C MET A 88 -10.72 -11.51 5.67
N CYS A 89 -10.25 -12.35 6.57
CA CYS A 89 -10.02 -13.78 6.32
C CYS A 89 -11.34 -14.55 6.17
N ASN A 90 -12.35 -14.23 6.97
CA ASN A 90 -13.67 -14.86 6.92
C ASN A 90 -14.43 -14.48 5.64
N MET A 91 -14.40 -13.20 5.25
CA MET A 91 -15.08 -12.72 4.04
C MET A 91 -14.32 -13.02 2.75
N GLY A 92 -13.04 -13.34 2.84
CA GLY A 92 -12.16 -13.58 1.70
C GLY A 92 -12.70 -14.59 0.69
N PRO A 93 -13.05 -15.82 1.09
CA PRO A 93 -13.57 -16.83 0.17
C PRO A 93 -14.78 -16.34 -0.62
N LYS A 94 -15.74 -15.69 0.05
CA LYS A 94 -16.95 -15.14 -0.58
C LYS A 94 -16.60 -14.04 -1.60
N ALA A 95 -15.72 -13.11 -1.21
CA ALA A 95 -15.32 -11.99 -2.06
C ALA A 95 -14.58 -12.47 -3.33
N ILE A 96 -13.77 -13.51 -3.21
CA ILE A 96 -13.01 -14.07 -4.35
C ILE A 96 -13.90 -14.90 -5.27
N ILE A 97 -14.87 -15.65 -4.74
CA ILE A 97 -15.87 -16.34 -5.55
C ILE A 97 -16.74 -15.32 -6.32
N GLU A 98 -17.08 -14.17 -5.73
CA GLU A 98 -17.74 -13.09 -6.46
C GLU A 98 -16.89 -12.60 -7.64
N MET A 99 -15.57 -12.42 -7.47
CA MET A 99 -14.67 -12.02 -8.57
C MET A 99 -14.59 -13.10 -9.66
N GLU A 100 -14.50 -14.37 -9.28
CA GLU A 100 -14.53 -15.48 -10.22
C GLU A 100 -15.85 -15.50 -11.04
N ASN A 101 -16.98 -15.33 -10.38
CA ASN A 101 -18.29 -15.26 -11.04
C ASN A 101 -18.45 -14.05 -11.98
N MET A 102 -17.74 -12.95 -11.69
CA MET A 102 -17.67 -11.78 -12.58
C MET A 102 -16.75 -12.00 -13.78
N GLY A 103 -15.93 -13.08 -13.77
CA GLY A 103 -15.07 -13.46 -14.88
C GLY A 103 -13.55 -13.33 -14.62
N LEU A 104 -13.09 -13.30 -13.36
CA LEU A 104 -11.64 -13.29 -13.07
C LEU A 104 -11.01 -14.62 -13.54
N PRO A 105 -10.07 -14.59 -14.52
CA PRO A 105 -9.57 -15.80 -15.17
C PRO A 105 -8.42 -16.43 -14.36
N PHE A 106 -8.74 -16.98 -13.19
CA PHE A 106 -7.76 -17.73 -12.41
C PHE A 106 -7.20 -18.93 -13.18
N SER A 107 -5.91 -19.20 -12.99
CA SER A 107 -5.31 -20.48 -13.37
C SER A 107 -6.03 -21.64 -12.66
N ARG A 108 -6.05 -22.82 -13.28
CA ARG A 108 -6.80 -23.98 -12.79
C ARG A 108 -5.89 -25.19 -12.59
N PHE A 109 -6.24 -26.03 -11.60
CA PHE A 109 -5.78 -27.41 -11.55
C PHE A 109 -6.48 -28.26 -12.62
N GLU A 110 -5.96 -29.44 -12.92
CA GLU A 110 -6.57 -30.39 -13.88
C GLU A 110 -8.03 -30.76 -13.54
N ASN A 111 -8.37 -30.76 -12.25
CA ASN A 111 -9.74 -31.00 -11.78
C ASN A 111 -10.69 -29.79 -11.92
N GLY A 112 -10.24 -28.70 -12.55
CA GLY A 112 -11.01 -27.49 -12.78
C GLY A 112 -11.09 -26.51 -11.60
N LYS A 113 -10.57 -26.86 -10.42
CA LYS A 113 -10.54 -25.94 -9.28
C LYS A 113 -9.52 -24.82 -9.49
N VAL A 114 -9.76 -23.66 -8.86
CA VAL A 114 -8.83 -22.52 -8.87
C VAL A 114 -7.47 -22.97 -8.32
N TYR A 115 -6.41 -22.68 -9.10
CA TYR A 115 -5.04 -22.97 -8.71
C TYR A 115 -4.61 -22.12 -7.52
N GLN A 116 -3.97 -22.74 -6.54
CA GLN A 116 -3.42 -22.09 -5.36
C GLN A 116 -1.96 -22.52 -5.16
N ARG A 117 -1.09 -21.55 -4.86
CA ARG A 117 0.34 -21.77 -4.61
C ARG A 117 0.76 -21.32 -3.21
N PRO A 118 1.87 -21.84 -2.65
CA PRO A 118 2.39 -21.42 -1.36
C PRO A 118 2.98 -20.01 -1.43
N PHE A 119 2.82 -19.26 -0.33
CA PHE A 119 3.50 -18.00 -0.07
C PHE A 119 4.09 -18.01 1.35
N GLY A 120 5.04 -17.09 1.60
CA GLY A 120 5.75 -17.00 2.86
C GLY A 120 4.84 -16.72 4.06
N GLY A 121 5.10 -17.40 5.16
CA GLY A 121 4.37 -17.24 6.40
C GLY A 121 2.98 -17.87 6.44
N GLN A 122 2.60 -18.64 5.42
CA GLN A 122 1.31 -19.34 5.34
C GLN A 122 1.44 -20.77 5.85
N SER A 123 0.57 -21.17 6.79
CA SER A 123 0.63 -22.49 7.43
C SER A 123 -0.75 -23.14 7.58
N LYS A 124 -0.76 -24.48 7.72
CA LYS A 124 -1.92 -25.27 8.14
C LYS A 124 -1.93 -25.39 9.66
N ASN A 125 -3.07 -25.71 10.23
CA ASN A 125 -3.20 -26.11 11.64
C ASN A 125 -2.48 -25.15 12.61
N PHE A 126 -2.67 -23.81 12.43
CA PHE A 126 -2.13 -22.80 13.35
C PHE A 126 -0.60 -22.88 13.54
N GLY A 127 0.16 -22.85 12.46
CA GLY A 127 1.62 -22.83 12.47
C GLY A 127 2.27 -24.19 12.17
N GLY A 128 1.53 -25.14 11.58
CA GLY A 128 2.04 -26.41 11.11
C GLY A 128 2.74 -26.34 9.75
N GLU A 129 2.46 -27.30 8.87
CA GLU A 129 3.05 -27.36 7.53
C GLU A 129 2.70 -26.14 6.66
N GLN A 130 3.54 -25.89 5.64
CA GLN A 130 3.30 -24.84 4.63
C GLN A 130 1.92 -24.99 3.96
N ALA A 131 1.15 -23.92 3.92
CA ALA A 131 -0.12 -23.87 3.19
C ALA A 131 0.05 -23.27 1.79
N ALA A 132 -0.72 -23.79 0.83
CA ALA A 132 -0.85 -23.24 -0.51
C ALA A 132 -2.25 -22.65 -0.68
N ARG A 133 -2.41 -21.36 -0.36
CA ARG A 133 -3.70 -20.65 -0.39
C ARG A 133 -3.73 -19.40 -1.30
N THR A 134 -2.68 -19.14 -2.05
CA THR A 134 -2.63 -17.97 -2.93
C THR A 134 -3.17 -18.31 -4.31
N ALA A 135 -4.39 -17.86 -4.61
CA ALA A 135 -5.05 -18.00 -5.91
C ALA A 135 -4.43 -17.04 -6.92
N ALA A 136 -4.10 -17.53 -8.11
CA ALA A 136 -3.36 -16.76 -9.11
C ALA A 136 -3.89 -16.92 -10.53
N ALA A 137 -3.72 -15.87 -11.33
CA ALA A 137 -3.80 -15.89 -12.79
C ALA A 137 -2.36 -15.78 -13.33
N ALA A 138 -1.65 -16.90 -13.39
CA ALA A 138 -0.21 -17.01 -13.62
C ALA A 138 0.57 -16.01 -12.72
N ASP A 139 1.37 -15.11 -13.30
CA ASP A 139 2.07 -14.02 -12.62
C ASP A 139 1.49 -12.63 -12.98
N ARG A 140 0.22 -12.57 -13.39
CA ARG A 140 -0.49 -11.37 -13.85
C ARG A 140 -1.84 -11.16 -13.15
N THR A 141 -1.96 -11.60 -11.90
CA THR A 141 -3.23 -11.58 -11.16
C THR A 141 -3.78 -10.16 -10.99
N GLY A 142 -2.92 -9.18 -10.69
CA GLY A 142 -3.33 -7.78 -10.56
C GLY A 142 -3.84 -7.19 -11.88
N HIS A 143 -3.20 -7.50 -13.00
CA HIS A 143 -3.67 -7.11 -14.33
C HIS A 143 -5.08 -7.67 -14.60
N ALA A 144 -5.27 -8.96 -14.37
CA ALA A 144 -6.57 -9.61 -14.58
C ALA A 144 -7.67 -9.00 -13.70
N LEU A 145 -7.38 -8.78 -12.41
CA LEU A 145 -8.30 -8.16 -11.45
C LEU A 145 -8.68 -6.73 -11.86
N LEU A 146 -7.69 -5.92 -12.20
CA LEU A 146 -7.91 -4.51 -12.55
C LEU A 146 -8.78 -4.35 -13.80
N HIS A 147 -8.49 -5.12 -14.85
CA HIS A 147 -9.27 -5.11 -16.09
C HIS A 147 -10.70 -5.61 -15.87
N LEU A 148 -10.89 -6.66 -15.05
CA LEU A 148 -12.22 -7.13 -14.67
C LEU A 148 -13.03 -6.03 -13.98
N LEU A 149 -12.45 -5.40 -12.94
CA LEU A 149 -13.12 -4.35 -12.19
C LEU A 149 -13.45 -3.14 -13.06
N TYR A 150 -12.56 -2.77 -13.99
CA TYR A 150 -12.84 -1.70 -14.95
C TYR A 150 -14.05 -2.04 -15.84
N GLN A 151 -14.07 -3.25 -16.42
CA GLN A 151 -15.21 -3.72 -17.23
C GLN A 151 -16.52 -3.71 -16.43
N GLN A 152 -16.49 -4.16 -15.18
CA GLN A 152 -17.68 -4.17 -14.32
C GLN A 152 -18.16 -2.75 -13.98
N ASN A 153 -17.26 -1.80 -13.75
CA ASN A 153 -17.62 -0.40 -13.54
C ASN A 153 -18.26 0.23 -14.80
N VAL A 154 -17.70 -0.04 -15.98
CA VAL A 154 -18.30 0.39 -17.26
C VAL A 154 -19.70 -0.20 -17.44
N LYS A 155 -19.86 -1.50 -17.19
CA LYS A 155 -21.15 -2.20 -17.27
C LYS A 155 -22.20 -1.59 -16.32
N ASN A 156 -21.81 -1.17 -15.14
CA ASN A 156 -22.69 -0.58 -14.12
C ASN A 156 -22.77 0.95 -14.23
N LYS A 157 -22.23 1.54 -15.30
CA LYS A 157 -22.33 2.98 -15.62
C LYS A 157 -21.71 3.89 -14.53
N THR A 158 -20.70 3.42 -13.81
CA THR A 158 -19.90 4.27 -12.93
C THR A 158 -19.31 5.41 -13.75
N LYS A 159 -19.43 6.66 -13.28
CA LYS A 159 -18.89 7.81 -13.97
C LYS A 159 -17.37 7.91 -13.70
N VAL A 160 -16.55 7.60 -14.70
CA VAL A 160 -15.09 7.61 -14.60
C VAL A 160 -14.54 8.93 -15.15
N PHE A 161 -13.72 9.60 -14.36
CA PHE A 161 -12.94 10.78 -14.69
C PHE A 161 -11.47 10.39 -14.77
N SER A 162 -11.01 10.07 -15.99
CA SER A 162 -9.62 9.70 -16.27
C SER A 162 -8.77 10.95 -16.47
N GLU A 163 -7.52 10.93 -15.95
CA GLU A 163 -6.59 12.06 -16.02
C GLU A 163 -7.10 13.30 -15.26
N TRP A 164 -7.75 13.04 -14.12
CA TRP A 164 -8.16 14.03 -13.14
C TRP A 164 -7.37 13.85 -11.84
N TYR A 165 -6.69 14.92 -11.42
CA TYR A 165 -5.88 14.93 -10.21
C TYR A 165 -6.64 15.59 -9.06
N ALA A 166 -6.96 14.82 -8.01
CA ALA A 166 -7.57 15.35 -6.81
C ALA A 166 -6.56 16.22 -6.03
N LEU A 167 -6.93 17.47 -5.75
CA LEU A 167 -6.08 18.43 -5.07
C LEU A 167 -6.18 18.32 -3.55
N ASP A 168 -7.35 18.62 -2.99
CA ASP A 168 -7.59 18.57 -1.56
C ASP A 168 -9.05 18.28 -1.22
N LEU A 169 -9.28 17.78 0.01
CA LEU A 169 -10.60 17.59 0.59
C LEU A 169 -11.23 18.95 0.92
N VAL A 170 -12.55 18.99 0.87
CA VAL A 170 -13.34 20.18 1.22
C VAL A 170 -14.30 19.83 2.36
N LYS A 171 -14.36 20.68 3.38
CA LYS A 171 -15.21 20.49 4.57
C LYS A 171 -16.30 21.56 4.64
N ASN A 172 -17.35 21.26 5.39
CA ASN A 172 -18.35 22.22 5.81
C ASN A 172 -17.94 22.93 7.13
N GLN A 173 -18.81 23.77 7.64
CA GLN A 173 -18.58 24.50 8.90
C GLN A 173 -18.49 23.58 10.14
N ASP A 174 -19.08 22.39 10.07
CA ASP A 174 -19.06 21.40 11.15
C ASP A 174 -17.77 20.52 11.10
N GLY A 175 -16.95 20.70 10.07
CA GLY A 175 -15.73 19.91 9.84
C GLY A 175 -15.95 18.59 9.10
N ASP A 176 -17.18 18.31 8.65
CA ASP A 176 -17.49 17.12 7.86
C ASP A 176 -16.99 17.27 6.43
N VAL A 177 -16.47 16.21 5.85
CA VAL A 177 -16.03 16.19 4.44
C VAL A 177 -17.24 16.16 3.52
N VAL A 178 -17.29 17.13 2.60
CA VAL A 178 -18.41 17.35 1.67
C VAL A 178 -17.99 17.37 0.21
N GLY A 179 -16.77 16.96 -0.09
CA GLY A 179 -16.26 16.85 -1.44
C GLY A 179 -14.74 17.00 -1.53
N CYS A 180 -14.27 17.25 -2.73
CA CYS A 180 -12.87 17.56 -3.03
C CYS A 180 -12.75 18.54 -4.19
N THR A 181 -11.64 19.25 -4.28
CA THR A 181 -11.24 19.95 -5.50
C THR A 181 -10.39 19.02 -6.36
N ALA A 182 -10.54 19.10 -7.67
CA ALA A 182 -9.74 18.32 -8.61
C ALA A 182 -9.43 19.15 -9.87
N ILE A 183 -8.27 18.89 -10.46
CA ILE A 183 -7.84 19.49 -11.72
C ILE A 183 -8.01 18.49 -12.86
N ASP A 184 -8.65 18.91 -13.92
CA ASP A 184 -8.60 18.24 -15.23
C ASP A 184 -7.20 18.45 -15.82
N ILE A 185 -6.43 17.38 -15.96
CA ILE A 185 -5.04 17.47 -16.44
C ILE A 185 -5.00 17.93 -17.91
N GLU A 186 -6.00 17.56 -18.69
CA GLU A 186 -6.09 17.95 -20.11
C GLU A 186 -6.20 19.47 -20.29
N THR A 187 -7.06 20.12 -19.50
CA THR A 187 -7.39 21.55 -19.69
C THR A 187 -6.80 22.48 -18.64
N GLY A 188 -6.31 21.93 -17.52
CA GLY A 188 -5.86 22.69 -16.36
C GLY A 188 -7.01 23.35 -15.57
N GLU A 189 -8.27 23.03 -15.87
CA GLU A 189 -9.42 23.56 -15.14
C GLU A 189 -9.57 22.90 -13.77
N VAL A 190 -9.84 23.68 -12.74
CA VAL A 190 -10.14 23.17 -11.40
C VAL A 190 -11.64 23.17 -11.16
N VAL A 191 -12.14 22.03 -10.68
CA VAL A 191 -13.56 21.79 -10.42
C VAL A 191 -13.76 21.37 -8.97
N TYR A 192 -14.83 21.81 -8.34
CA TYR A 192 -15.29 21.31 -7.06
C TYR A 192 -16.25 20.13 -7.27
N PHE A 193 -15.83 18.95 -6.79
CA PHE A 193 -16.68 17.76 -6.73
C PHE A 193 -17.37 17.74 -5.38
N LYS A 194 -18.68 17.98 -5.37
CA LYS A 194 -19.55 17.98 -4.19
C LYS A 194 -20.18 16.63 -3.97
N SER A 195 -20.16 16.11 -2.73
CA SER A 195 -20.77 14.81 -2.43
C SER A 195 -21.16 14.66 -0.96
N ARG A 196 -21.91 13.60 -0.66
CA ARG A 196 -22.22 13.17 0.71
C ARG A 196 -21.12 12.34 1.33
N ALA A 197 -20.27 11.72 0.52
CA ALA A 197 -19.13 10.94 0.97
C ALA A 197 -17.97 10.98 -0.04
N VAL A 198 -16.73 11.01 0.48
CA VAL A 198 -15.50 10.87 -0.28
C VAL A 198 -14.77 9.62 0.20
N VAL A 199 -14.36 8.75 -0.74
CA VAL A 199 -13.56 7.55 -0.48
C VAL A 199 -12.15 7.76 -1.01
N LEU A 200 -11.14 7.75 -0.16
CA LEU A 200 -9.74 7.74 -0.55
C LEU A 200 -9.29 6.31 -0.85
N ALA A 201 -8.86 6.06 -2.08
CA ALA A 201 -8.34 4.77 -2.56
C ALA A 201 -7.08 4.99 -3.41
N THR A 202 -6.23 5.93 -2.99
CA THR A 202 -5.10 6.47 -3.75
C THR A 202 -3.86 5.60 -3.76
N GLY A 203 -3.89 4.47 -3.05
CA GLY A 203 -2.74 3.58 -2.92
C GLY A 203 -1.66 4.13 -1.99
N GLY A 204 -0.46 3.53 -2.04
CA GLY A 204 0.66 3.89 -1.17
C GLY A 204 1.50 5.06 -1.67
N ALA A 205 2.66 5.24 -1.04
CA ALA A 205 3.57 6.35 -1.29
C ALA A 205 5.05 5.92 -1.38
N GLY A 206 5.32 4.73 -1.91
CA GLY A 206 6.70 4.19 -1.95
C GLY A 206 7.71 5.06 -2.68
N ARG A 207 7.26 6.08 -3.42
CA ARG A 207 8.12 7.08 -4.07
C ARG A 207 8.78 8.07 -3.11
N ILE A 208 8.56 7.95 -1.81
CA ILE A 208 9.40 8.62 -0.81
C ILE A 208 10.80 8.01 -0.71
N PHE A 209 11.01 6.78 -1.21
CA PHE A 209 12.32 6.12 -1.27
C PHE A 209 12.90 6.17 -2.69
N SER A 210 14.22 6.26 -2.80
CA SER A 210 14.92 6.24 -4.09
C SER A 210 14.85 4.88 -4.78
N SER A 211 14.82 3.77 -4.02
CA SER A 211 14.67 2.40 -4.53
C SER A 211 13.33 1.81 -4.11
N THR A 212 12.43 1.64 -5.08
CA THR A 212 11.07 1.14 -4.83
C THR A 212 10.51 0.36 -6.01
N THR A 213 9.69 -0.66 -5.70
CA THR A 213 8.89 -1.39 -6.72
C THR A 213 7.64 -0.61 -7.15
N ASN A 214 7.34 0.49 -6.48
CA ASN A 214 6.13 1.26 -6.72
C ASN A 214 6.18 2.03 -8.04
N ALA A 215 5.04 2.08 -8.72
CA ALA A 215 4.86 2.93 -9.89
C ALA A 215 5.09 4.41 -9.58
N HIS A 216 5.43 5.22 -10.58
CA HIS A 216 5.67 6.67 -10.41
C HIS A 216 4.47 7.42 -9.84
N ILE A 217 3.27 6.87 -10.01
CA ILE A 217 2.01 7.43 -9.51
C ILE A 217 1.74 7.21 -8.02
N ASN A 218 2.58 6.43 -7.31
CA ASN A 218 2.42 6.16 -5.87
C ASN A 218 3.08 7.27 -5.05
N THR A 219 2.41 8.39 -4.95
CA THR A 219 2.94 9.67 -4.46
C THR A 219 2.28 10.17 -3.17
N GLY A 220 1.50 9.31 -2.48
CA GLY A 220 0.90 9.65 -1.19
C GLY A 220 -0.18 10.73 -1.25
N ASP A 221 -0.88 10.85 -2.36
CA ASP A 221 -1.86 11.93 -2.55
C ASP A 221 -2.95 11.93 -1.48
N GLY A 222 -3.51 10.77 -1.16
CA GLY A 222 -4.50 10.63 -0.08
C GLY A 222 -3.93 10.91 1.30
N VAL A 223 -2.66 10.55 1.56
CA VAL A 223 -1.98 10.89 2.83
C VAL A 223 -1.89 12.41 2.98
N GLY A 224 -1.39 13.10 1.95
CA GLY A 224 -1.28 14.55 1.97
C GLY A 224 -2.64 15.25 2.15
N MET A 225 -3.67 14.82 1.40
CA MET A 225 -5.04 15.35 1.54
C MET A 225 -5.60 15.14 2.95
N ALA A 226 -5.44 13.96 3.52
CA ALA A 226 -5.95 13.63 4.84
C ALA A 226 -5.22 14.41 5.95
N LEU A 227 -3.89 14.51 5.89
CA LEU A 227 -3.10 15.32 6.83
C LEU A 227 -3.52 16.78 6.84
N ARG A 228 -3.70 17.39 5.65
CA ARG A 228 -4.18 18.79 5.55
C ARG A 228 -5.62 18.96 6.02
N ALA A 229 -6.43 17.91 5.95
CA ALA A 229 -7.78 17.90 6.51
C ALA A 229 -7.83 17.69 8.04
N GLY A 230 -6.68 17.47 8.69
CA GLY A 230 -6.59 17.24 10.14
C GLY A 230 -6.86 15.77 10.53
N VAL A 231 -6.65 14.83 9.63
CA VAL A 231 -6.85 13.40 9.90
C VAL A 231 -5.54 12.76 10.33
N SER A 232 -5.58 11.99 11.42
CA SER A 232 -4.43 11.27 11.96
C SER A 232 -3.92 10.19 11.02
N MET A 233 -2.62 9.86 11.12
CA MET A 233 -2.02 8.71 10.44
C MET A 233 -1.61 7.65 11.46
N GLN A 234 -1.74 6.38 11.10
CA GLN A 234 -1.44 5.23 11.95
C GLN A 234 -0.31 4.41 11.37
N ASP A 235 0.65 3.99 12.23
CA ASP A 235 1.73 3.04 11.92
C ASP A 235 2.58 3.41 10.69
N MET A 236 2.84 4.71 10.49
CA MET A 236 3.56 5.21 9.31
C MET A 236 5.03 4.81 9.26
N GLU A 237 5.61 4.30 10.33
CA GLU A 237 6.93 3.67 10.37
C GLU A 237 6.98 2.29 9.72
N MET A 238 5.82 1.66 9.49
CA MET A 238 5.71 0.29 9.01
C MET A 238 5.72 0.24 7.48
N TRP A 239 6.92 0.13 6.92
CA TRP A 239 7.16 -0.02 5.49
C TRP A 239 7.74 -1.38 5.17
N GLN A 240 7.07 -2.15 4.31
CA GLN A 240 7.59 -3.43 3.86
C GLN A 240 8.57 -3.26 2.71
N PHE A 241 9.75 -3.83 2.86
CA PHE A 241 10.72 -4.00 1.78
C PHE A 241 10.54 -5.40 1.19
N HIS A 242 10.23 -5.49 -0.11
CA HIS A 242 10.14 -6.77 -0.79
C HIS A 242 11.54 -7.35 -0.97
N PRO A 243 11.79 -8.61 -0.60
CA PRO A 243 13.10 -9.22 -0.71
C PRO A 243 13.70 -9.15 -2.12
N THR A 244 12.88 -9.36 -3.14
CA THR A 244 13.32 -9.57 -4.52
C THR A 244 12.85 -8.46 -5.47
N GLY A 245 13.45 -7.27 -5.37
CA GLY A 245 13.49 -6.29 -6.45
C GLY A 245 14.71 -6.53 -7.35
N ILE A 246 14.59 -6.32 -8.65
CA ILE A 246 15.75 -6.38 -9.58
C ILE A 246 16.75 -5.30 -9.16
N ALA A 247 18.00 -5.68 -8.92
CA ALA A 247 19.04 -4.76 -8.52
C ALA A 247 19.23 -3.64 -9.55
N GLY A 248 19.21 -2.38 -9.09
CA GLY A 248 19.33 -1.18 -9.90
C GLY A 248 18.04 -0.72 -10.58
N ALA A 249 17.16 -1.62 -10.99
CA ALA A 249 15.91 -1.28 -11.64
C ALA A 249 14.73 -1.09 -10.66
N GLY A 250 14.81 -1.72 -9.48
CA GLY A 250 13.71 -1.72 -8.50
C GLY A 250 12.48 -2.50 -8.92
N THR A 251 12.47 -3.10 -10.11
CA THR A 251 11.33 -3.84 -10.65
C THR A 251 11.05 -5.09 -9.81
N LEU A 252 9.78 -5.31 -9.48
CA LEU A 252 9.35 -6.43 -8.64
C LEU A 252 9.59 -7.79 -9.34
N VAL A 253 10.25 -8.71 -8.63
CA VAL A 253 10.24 -10.14 -8.91
C VAL A 253 9.40 -10.82 -7.83
N THR A 254 8.25 -11.35 -8.22
CA THR A 254 7.23 -11.86 -7.29
C THR A 254 7.75 -12.92 -6.33
N GLU A 255 7.23 -12.93 -5.10
CA GLU A 255 7.40 -14.02 -4.15
C GLU A 255 6.92 -15.37 -4.71
N GLY A 256 6.02 -15.36 -5.69
CA GLY A 256 5.59 -16.53 -6.43
C GLY A 256 6.75 -17.35 -7.00
N CYS A 257 7.87 -16.71 -7.34
CA CYS A 257 9.10 -17.42 -7.76
C CYS A 257 9.62 -18.35 -6.68
N ARG A 258 9.62 -17.91 -5.42
CA ARG A 258 10.02 -18.75 -4.28
C ARG A 258 8.93 -19.76 -3.94
N GLY A 259 7.67 -19.40 -4.12
CA GLY A 259 6.52 -20.30 -4.00
C GLY A 259 6.55 -21.48 -5.00
N GLU A 260 7.05 -21.26 -6.21
CA GLU A 260 7.23 -22.31 -7.23
C GLU A 260 8.53 -23.11 -7.02
N GLY A 261 9.35 -22.79 -5.99
CA GLY A 261 10.55 -23.53 -5.62
C GLY A 261 11.88 -22.81 -5.86
N GLY A 262 11.85 -21.53 -6.23
CA GLY A 262 13.05 -20.69 -6.32
C GLY A 262 13.67 -20.40 -4.95
N TYR A 263 14.98 -20.13 -4.90
CA TYR A 263 15.68 -19.82 -3.66
C TYR A 263 16.80 -18.79 -3.84
N LEU A 264 17.23 -18.20 -2.72
CA LEU A 264 18.22 -17.14 -2.66
C LEU A 264 19.62 -17.68 -2.41
N LEU A 265 20.59 -17.09 -3.08
CA LEU A 265 22.03 -17.41 -2.95
C LEU A 265 22.84 -16.14 -2.66
N ASN A 266 23.85 -16.26 -1.79
CA ASN A 266 24.89 -15.26 -1.62
C ASN A 266 26.03 -15.44 -2.65
N LYS A 267 27.10 -14.62 -2.56
CA LYS A 267 28.22 -14.68 -3.51
C LYS A 267 28.97 -16.01 -3.52
N ASP A 268 28.95 -16.72 -2.38
CA ASP A 268 29.65 -18.00 -2.19
C ASP A 268 28.81 -19.18 -2.68
N GLY A 269 27.60 -18.91 -3.20
CA GLY A 269 26.65 -19.94 -3.66
C GLY A 269 25.90 -20.63 -2.52
N GLU A 270 25.96 -20.11 -1.30
CA GLU A 270 25.23 -20.63 -0.15
C GLU A 270 23.75 -20.23 -0.22
N ARG A 271 22.85 -21.17 0.05
CA ARG A 271 21.42 -20.94 0.31
C ARG A 271 21.26 -20.46 1.75
N PHE A 272 21.60 -19.20 2.01
CA PHE A 272 21.78 -18.61 3.34
C PHE A 272 20.49 -18.59 4.18
N MET A 273 19.30 -18.62 3.56
CA MET A 273 18.03 -18.63 4.31
C MET A 273 17.86 -19.87 5.18
N GLU A 274 18.54 -20.98 4.89
CA GLU A 274 18.55 -22.17 5.76
C GLU A 274 19.18 -21.90 7.13
N ARG A 275 20.08 -20.91 7.21
CA ARG A 275 20.73 -20.47 8.45
C ARG A 275 19.87 -19.49 9.26
N TYR A 276 19.12 -18.61 8.59
CA TYR A 276 18.28 -17.58 9.23
C TYR A 276 16.89 -18.08 9.59
N ALA A 277 16.31 -18.98 8.81
CA ALA A 277 14.97 -19.52 8.98
C ALA A 277 14.95 -21.02 8.63
N PRO A 278 15.45 -21.91 9.52
CA PRO A 278 15.66 -23.32 9.19
C PRO A 278 14.40 -24.06 8.72
N ASN A 279 13.23 -23.69 9.21
CA ASN A 279 11.97 -24.35 8.88
C ASN A 279 11.34 -23.80 7.60
N ALA A 280 11.13 -22.49 7.52
CA ALA A 280 10.45 -21.84 6.39
C ALA A 280 11.40 -21.49 5.24
N LYS A 281 12.70 -21.38 5.51
CA LYS A 281 13.75 -21.04 4.53
C LYS A 281 13.37 -19.78 3.73
N ASP A 282 13.40 -19.87 2.40
CA ASP A 282 13.07 -18.78 1.50
C ASP A 282 11.58 -18.35 1.53
N LEU A 283 10.73 -19.13 2.20
CA LEU A 283 9.31 -18.83 2.47
C LEU A 283 9.06 -18.34 3.91
N ALA A 284 10.08 -17.83 4.59
CA ALA A 284 9.89 -17.03 5.80
C ALA A 284 9.17 -15.71 5.49
N GLY A 285 8.71 -15.02 6.53
CA GLY A 285 8.08 -13.69 6.38
C GLY A 285 8.99 -12.72 5.64
N ARG A 286 8.41 -11.81 4.86
CA ARG A 286 9.18 -10.87 4.00
C ARG A 286 10.16 -10.01 4.78
N ASP A 287 9.78 -9.57 5.99
CA ASP A 287 10.65 -8.83 6.90
C ASP A 287 11.88 -9.64 7.30
N VAL A 288 11.72 -10.91 7.60
CA VAL A 288 12.83 -11.82 7.93
C VAL A 288 13.75 -12.01 6.75
N VAL A 289 13.21 -12.31 5.56
CA VAL A 289 14.02 -12.51 4.35
C VAL A 289 14.77 -11.24 3.97
N ALA A 290 14.09 -10.07 3.97
CA ALA A 290 14.73 -8.81 3.63
C ALA A 290 15.88 -8.44 4.58
N ARG A 291 15.68 -8.61 5.90
CA ARG A 291 16.76 -8.39 6.88
C ARG A 291 17.92 -9.36 6.68
N SER A 292 17.64 -10.63 6.46
CA SER A 292 18.68 -11.65 6.19
C SER A 292 19.52 -11.28 4.96
N MET A 293 18.87 -10.88 3.88
CA MET A 293 19.55 -10.42 2.66
C MET A 293 20.43 -9.21 2.90
N MET A 294 19.95 -8.20 3.62
CA MET A 294 20.74 -7.01 3.93
C MET A 294 21.91 -7.33 4.88
N THR A 295 21.72 -8.29 5.81
CA THR A 295 22.81 -8.79 6.66
C THR A 295 23.89 -9.46 5.82
N GLU A 296 23.52 -10.34 4.87
CA GLU A 296 24.50 -10.97 3.95
C GLU A 296 25.31 -9.91 3.18
N ILE A 297 24.65 -8.88 2.66
CA ILE A 297 25.29 -7.79 1.94
C ILE A 297 26.26 -7.01 2.85
N ARG A 298 25.82 -6.63 4.05
CA ARG A 298 26.63 -5.84 5.01
C ARG A 298 27.85 -6.60 5.53
N GLU A 299 27.73 -7.89 5.75
CA GLU A 299 28.82 -8.77 6.18
C GLU A 299 29.75 -9.20 5.03
N GLY A 300 29.59 -8.60 3.86
CA GLY A 300 30.48 -8.78 2.72
C GLY A 300 30.23 -10.05 1.90
N ARG A 301 29.09 -10.72 2.08
CA ARG A 301 28.68 -11.89 1.29
C ARG A 301 27.74 -11.56 0.13
N GLY A 302 27.52 -10.27 -0.16
CA GLY A 302 26.84 -9.80 -1.37
C GLY A 302 27.69 -9.95 -2.62
N CYS A 303 27.04 -10.19 -3.76
CA CYS A 303 27.67 -10.18 -5.08
C CYS A 303 27.95 -8.73 -5.51
N ASP A 304 29.04 -8.52 -6.23
CA ASP A 304 29.33 -7.24 -6.89
C ASP A 304 28.66 -7.17 -8.26
N GLY A 305 28.16 -6.01 -8.62
CA GLY A 305 27.57 -5.75 -9.92
C GLY A 305 27.58 -4.27 -10.29
N PRO A 306 27.27 -3.93 -11.55
CA PRO A 306 27.31 -2.54 -12.02
C PRO A 306 26.30 -1.64 -11.30
N GLN A 307 25.27 -2.22 -10.69
CA GLN A 307 24.23 -1.54 -9.93
C GLN A 307 24.43 -1.63 -8.39
N GLY A 308 25.63 -2.00 -7.95
CA GLY A 308 25.99 -2.16 -6.54
C GLY A 308 25.88 -3.60 -6.04
N LYS A 309 25.89 -3.74 -4.71
CA LYS A 309 25.80 -5.05 -4.04
C LYS A 309 24.40 -5.64 -4.19
N HIS A 310 24.34 -6.94 -4.48
CA HIS A 310 23.09 -7.68 -4.63
C HIS A 310 23.24 -9.14 -4.19
N LEU A 311 22.16 -9.88 -4.21
CA LEU A 311 22.11 -11.34 -4.05
C LEU A 311 21.49 -11.97 -5.29
N LYS A 312 21.40 -13.29 -5.34
CA LYS A 312 20.93 -14.03 -6.52
C LYS A 312 19.65 -14.80 -6.20
N LEU A 313 18.63 -14.68 -7.04
CA LEU A 313 17.45 -15.54 -7.04
C LEU A 313 17.61 -16.61 -8.11
N LYS A 314 17.70 -17.88 -7.69
CA LYS A 314 17.90 -19.02 -8.58
C LYS A 314 16.57 -19.65 -8.96
N LEU A 315 16.31 -19.80 -10.26
CA LEU A 315 15.10 -20.38 -10.85
C LEU A 315 15.37 -21.45 -11.90
N ASP A 316 16.57 -21.49 -12.50
CA ASP A 316 16.93 -22.36 -13.63
C ASP A 316 16.74 -23.85 -13.35
N HIS A 317 16.82 -24.27 -12.09
CA HIS A 317 16.58 -25.67 -11.67
C HIS A 317 15.10 -26.11 -11.78
N LEU A 318 14.15 -25.17 -11.91
CA LEU A 318 12.72 -25.48 -12.04
C LEU A 318 12.35 -25.99 -13.44
N GLY A 319 13.21 -25.73 -14.43
CA GLY A 319 13.03 -26.12 -15.82
C GLY A 319 12.17 -25.13 -16.63
N LYS A 320 12.38 -25.18 -17.94
CA LYS A 320 11.78 -24.24 -18.90
C LYS A 320 10.24 -24.27 -18.86
N ASP A 321 9.64 -25.46 -18.84
CA ASP A 321 8.18 -25.62 -18.91
C ASP A 321 7.45 -25.00 -17.72
N VAL A 322 8.01 -25.13 -16.52
CA VAL A 322 7.47 -24.48 -15.31
C VAL A 322 7.59 -22.97 -15.42
N LEU A 323 8.75 -22.46 -15.81
CA LEU A 323 8.98 -21.03 -15.91
C LEU A 323 8.08 -20.37 -16.97
N GLU A 324 7.93 -20.97 -18.14
CA GLU A 324 7.08 -20.45 -19.21
C GLU A 324 5.58 -20.52 -18.89
N SER A 325 5.14 -21.54 -18.15
CA SER A 325 3.72 -21.69 -17.79
C SER A 325 3.30 -20.91 -16.54
N ARG A 326 4.19 -20.81 -15.54
CA ARG A 326 3.86 -20.23 -14.21
C ARG A 326 4.38 -18.81 -14.01
N LEU A 327 5.48 -18.45 -14.67
CA LEU A 327 6.21 -17.20 -14.46
C LEU A 327 6.61 -16.50 -15.79
N PRO A 328 5.73 -16.46 -16.81
CA PRO A 328 6.07 -15.89 -18.13
C PRO A 328 6.44 -14.40 -18.05
N GLY A 329 5.77 -13.63 -17.19
CA GLY A 329 6.08 -12.21 -17.00
C GLY A 329 7.43 -12.00 -16.32
N ILE A 330 7.83 -12.89 -15.41
CA ILE A 330 9.14 -12.83 -14.75
C ILE A 330 10.28 -13.08 -15.76
N LEU A 331 10.09 -14.01 -16.70
CA LEU A 331 11.05 -14.22 -17.78
C LEU A 331 11.25 -12.94 -18.61
N GLU A 332 10.15 -12.28 -18.98
CA GLU A 332 10.17 -11.04 -19.75
C GLU A 332 10.86 -9.89 -18.98
N LEU A 333 10.44 -9.67 -17.72
CA LEU A 333 11.00 -8.62 -16.87
C LEU A 333 12.50 -8.79 -16.60
N SER A 334 12.93 -10.03 -16.34
CA SER A 334 14.33 -10.32 -16.07
C SER A 334 15.23 -10.11 -17.29
N ARG A 335 14.75 -10.53 -18.46
CA ARG A 335 15.46 -10.27 -19.73
C ARG A 335 15.56 -8.78 -20.05
N THR A 336 14.49 -8.04 -19.77
CA THR A 336 14.40 -6.60 -20.08
C THR A 336 15.21 -5.76 -19.09
N PHE A 337 15.04 -5.97 -17.79
CA PHE A 337 15.57 -5.06 -16.76
C PHE A 337 16.83 -5.57 -16.04
N ALA A 338 17.03 -6.89 -15.98
CA ALA A 338 18.23 -7.47 -15.39
C ALA A 338 19.23 -7.95 -16.45
N HIS A 339 18.82 -8.02 -17.73
CA HIS A 339 19.59 -8.55 -18.85
C HIS A 339 20.05 -10.01 -18.64
N VAL A 340 19.26 -10.79 -17.89
CA VAL A 340 19.52 -12.21 -17.64
C VAL A 340 18.34 -13.06 -18.12
N ASP A 341 18.63 -14.30 -18.51
CA ASP A 341 17.63 -15.32 -18.83
C ASP A 341 17.46 -16.27 -17.64
N PRO A 342 16.36 -16.20 -16.87
CA PRO A 342 16.18 -17.02 -15.67
C PRO A 342 16.14 -18.52 -15.92
N ILE A 343 15.99 -18.96 -17.18
CA ILE A 343 16.11 -20.38 -17.57
C ILE A 343 17.56 -20.86 -17.47
N LYS A 344 18.54 -19.94 -17.54
CA LYS A 344 19.97 -20.26 -17.64
C LYS A 344 20.78 -19.75 -16.46
N GLU A 345 20.38 -18.65 -15.84
CA GLU A 345 21.17 -17.98 -14.79
C GLU A 345 20.29 -17.27 -13.77
N PRO A 346 20.79 -17.07 -12.53
CA PRO A 346 20.05 -16.40 -11.46
C PRO A 346 19.80 -14.92 -11.73
N ILE A 347 18.67 -14.40 -11.20
CA ILE A 347 18.30 -12.98 -11.27
C ILE A 347 19.03 -12.22 -10.15
N PRO A 348 19.71 -11.07 -10.42
CA PRO A 348 20.27 -10.20 -9.39
C PRO A 348 19.14 -9.46 -8.67
N VAL A 349 19.06 -9.62 -7.33
CA VAL A 349 17.97 -9.08 -6.51
C VAL A 349 18.48 -8.39 -5.25
N ILE A 350 17.72 -7.39 -4.78
CA ILE A 350 17.98 -6.66 -3.54
C ILE A 350 16.66 -6.28 -2.87
N PRO A 351 16.58 -6.22 -1.51
CA PRO A 351 15.42 -5.69 -0.82
C PRO A 351 15.09 -4.27 -1.26
N THR A 352 13.83 -4.06 -1.65
CA THR A 352 13.35 -2.83 -2.30
C THR A 352 12.04 -2.39 -1.67
N CYS A 353 11.85 -1.09 -1.38
CA CYS A 353 10.61 -0.57 -0.80
C CYS A 353 9.40 -1.00 -1.65
N HIS A 354 8.35 -1.52 -0.99
CA HIS A 354 7.27 -2.20 -1.70
C HIS A 354 5.85 -1.81 -1.25
N TYR A 355 5.57 -1.76 0.07
CA TYR A 355 4.22 -1.58 0.57
C TYR A 355 4.18 -0.76 1.86
N MET A 356 3.22 0.17 1.92
CA MET A 356 2.92 0.98 3.09
C MET A 356 1.87 0.26 3.94
N MET A 357 2.25 -0.30 5.11
CA MET A 357 1.30 -0.96 6.00
C MET A 357 0.50 0.02 6.85
N GLY A 358 1.11 1.15 7.20
CA GLY A 358 0.43 2.28 7.84
C GLY A 358 -0.47 3.05 6.87
N GLY A 359 -1.13 4.10 7.36
CA GLY A 359 -2.01 4.95 6.57
C GLY A 359 -3.08 5.61 7.41
N ILE A 360 -4.21 5.95 6.77
CA ILE A 360 -5.37 6.55 7.44
C ILE A 360 -6.06 5.48 8.29
N PRO A 361 -6.17 5.62 9.61
CA PRO A 361 -6.89 4.65 10.43
C PRO A 361 -8.36 4.59 10.03
N THR A 362 -8.87 3.36 9.85
CA THR A 362 -10.26 3.10 9.47
C THR A 362 -10.85 1.94 10.27
N ASN A 363 -12.17 1.89 10.36
CA ASN A 363 -12.86 0.67 10.76
C ASN A 363 -13.10 -0.26 9.55
N VAL A 364 -13.69 -1.43 9.78
CA VAL A 364 -13.97 -2.44 8.74
C VAL A 364 -14.96 -1.98 7.66
N HIS A 365 -15.66 -0.88 7.86
CA HIS A 365 -16.56 -0.25 6.90
C HIS A 365 -15.90 0.87 6.09
N GLY A 366 -14.61 1.10 6.30
CA GLY A 366 -13.84 2.13 5.62
C GLY A 366 -14.03 3.55 6.17
N GLN A 367 -14.80 3.74 7.25
CA GLN A 367 -14.94 5.07 7.87
C GLN A 367 -13.60 5.50 8.47
N CYS A 368 -13.10 6.67 8.06
CA CYS A 368 -11.86 7.23 8.57
C CYS A 368 -12.01 7.65 10.04
N ILE A 369 -10.94 7.45 10.79
CA ILE A 369 -10.86 7.73 12.22
C ILE A 369 -9.82 8.82 12.46
N ARG A 370 -10.18 9.82 13.26
CA ARG A 370 -9.22 10.73 13.87
C ARG A 370 -9.00 10.28 15.33
N VAL A 371 -7.75 10.14 15.71
CA VAL A 371 -7.38 9.74 17.07
C VAL A 371 -6.96 10.99 17.86
N ASP A 372 -7.59 11.22 19.01
CA ASP A 372 -7.26 12.36 19.87
C ASP A 372 -5.99 12.14 20.72
N GLU A 373 -5.60 13.13 21.52
CA GLU A 373 -4.40 13.09 22.37
C GLU A 373 -4.43 11.99 23.43
N ASN A 374 -5.62 11.46 23.75
CA ASN A 374 -5.82 10.38 24.71
C ASN A 374 -5.90 9.00 24.03
N GLY A 375 -5.69 8.92 22.71
CA GLY A 375 -5.79 7.68 21.94
C GLY A 375 -7.23 7.23 21.64
N LYS A 376 -8.23 8.13 21.76
CA LYS A 376 -9.64 7.83 21.54
C LYS A 376 -10.04 8.10 20.09
N ASP A 377 -10.82 7.17 19.54
CA ASP A 377 -11.33 7.20 18.18
C ASP A 377 -12.52 8.15 18.00
N HIS A 378 -12.47 8.95 16.92
CA HIS A 378 -13.55 9.82 16.46
C HIS A 378 -13.74 9.60 14.95
N ILE A 379 -14.95 9.24 14.53
CA ILE A 379 -15.28 9.10 13.11
C ILE A 379 -15.22 10.46 12.42
N VAL A 380 -14.55 10.51 11.26
CA VAL A 380 -14.52 11.68 10.38
C VAL A 380 -15.71 11.58 9.43
N ASN A 381 -16.75 12.37 9.68
CA ASN A 381 -17.97 12.30 8.90
C ASN A 381 -17.71 12.65 7.42
N GLY A 382 -18.31 11.87 6.52
CA GLY A 382 -18.19 12.05 5.08
C GLY A 382 -16.87 11.55 4.47
N LEU A 383 -15.92 11.06 5.29
CA LEU A 383 -14.63 10.57 4.80
C LEU A 383 -14.47 9.07 5.03
N PHE A 384 -14.06 8.38 3.96
CA PHE A 384 -13.80 6.94 3.93
C PHE A 384 -12.45 6.67 3.27
N ALA A 385 -11.86 5.51 3.57
CA ALA A 385 -10.66 5.04 2.87
C ALA A 385 -10.66 3.50 2.77
N CYS A 386 -10.06 2.97 1.70
CA CYS A 386 -9.87 1.54 1.52
C CYS A 386 -8.62 1.23 0.66
N GLY A 387 -8.08 0.03 0.81
CA GLY A 387 -6.83 -0.39 0.18
C GLY A 387 -5.60 0.20 0.87
N GLU A 388 -4.47 0.26 0.17
CA GLU A 388 -3.16 0.59 0.75
C GLU A 388 -3.06 1.97 1.42
N ILE A 389 -3.92 2.93 1.06
CA ILE A 389 -4.00 4.22 1.75
C ILE A 389 -4.60 4.11 3.16
N ALA A 390 -5.46 3.11 3.38
CA ALA A 390 -6.15 2.89 4.64
C ALA A 390 -5.34 1.97 5.55
N CYS A 391 -5.30 2.28 6.83
CA CYS A 391 -4.83 1.39 7.86
C CYS A 391 -6.03 0.84 8.64
N VAL A 392 -6.72 -0.15 8.06
CA VAL A 392 -7.72 -0.95 8.79
C VAL A 392 -7.05 -1.93 9.76
N SER A 393 -5.72 -1.88 9.78
CA SER A 393 -4.84 -2.62 10.66
C SER A 393 -4.86 -4.16 10.49
N VAL A 394 -4.97 -4.62 9.25
CA VAL A 394 -4.85 -6.06 8.94
C VAL A 394 -3.42 -6.51 8.66
N HIS A 395 -2.52 -5.58 8.37
CA HIS A 395 -1.13 -5.89 8.03
C HIS A 395 -0.15 -5.66 9.19
N GLY A 396 -0.50 -4.77 10.13
CA GLY A 396 0.33 -4.44 11.28
C GLY A 396 1.77 -4.09 10.90
N ALA A 397 2.74 -4.73 11.53
CA ALA A 397 4.16 -4.46 11.30
C ALA A 397 4.76 -5.19 10.08
N ASN A 398 4.06 -6.17 9.49
CA ASN A 398 4.53 -6.88 8.30
C ASN A 398 3.38 -7.59 7.60
N ARG A 399 3.20 -7.30 6.31
CA ARG A 399 2.14 -7.86 5.48
C ARG A 399 2.54 -9.23 4.90
N LEU A 400 1.67 -10.21 5.01
CA LEU A 400 1.82 -11.47 4.29
C LEU A 400 1.58 -11.30 2.79
N GLY A 401 2.33 -12.04 1.99
CA GLY A 401 2.20 -12.03 0.54
C GLY A 401 0.79 -12.42 0.09
N GLY A 402 0.23 -11.67 -0.86
CA GLY A 402 -1.11 -11.88 -1.39
C GLY A 402 -2.26 -11.31 -0.55
N ASN A 403 -2.03 -10.92 0.72
CA ASN A 403 -3.05 -10.26 1.55
C ASN A 403 -3.40 -8.86 1.05
N SER A 404 -2.50 -8.16 0.34
CA SER A 404 -2.83 -6.83 -0.21
C SER A 404 -3.95 -6.86 -1.24
N LEU A 405 -3.93 -7.82 -2.16
CA LEU A 405 -5.01 -7.95 -3.13
C LEU A 405 -6.31 -8.44 -2.49
N LEU A 406 -6.24 -9.26 -1.44
CA LEU A 406 -7.40 -9.63 -0.65
C LEU A 406 -8.01 -8.42 0.07
N ASP A 407 -7.17 -7.60 0.72
CA ASP A 407 -7.56 -6.33 1.34
C ASP A 407 -8.32 -5.42 0.36
N LEU A 408 -7.76 -5.18 -0.84
CA LEU A 408 -8.41 -4.35 -1.87
C LEU A 408 -9.83 -4.83 -2.18
N VAL A 409 -10.01 -6.13 -2.36
CA VAL A 409 -11.29 -6.71 -2.75
C VAL A 409 -12.28 -6.72 -1.58
N VAL A 410 -11.84 -7.12 -0.38
CA VAL A 410 -12.70 -7.24 0.80
C VAL A 410 -13.12 -5.87 1.33
N PHE A 411 -12.17 -4.96 1.58
CA PHE A 411 -12.50 -3.67 2.18
C PHE A 411 -13.02 -2.65 1.16
N GLY A 412 -12.63 -2.73 -0.11
CA GLY A 412 -13.30 -1.98 -1.17
C GLY A 412 -14.78 -2.36 -1.27
N ARG A 413 -15.07 -3.68 -1.21
CA ARG A 413 -16.45 -4.20 -1.14
C ARG A 413 -17.19 -3.72 0.11
N ALA A 414 -16.59 -3.84 1.28
CA ALA A 414 -17.20 -3.47 2.56
C ALA A 414 -17.56 -1.98 2.60
N THR A 415 -16.62 -1.11 2.19
CA THR A 415 -16.82 0.34 2.10
C THR A 415 -17.95 0.69 1.15
N GLY A 416 -17.95 0.11 -0.06
CA GLY A 416 -19.00 0.37 -1.04
C GLY A 416 -20.37 -0.12 -0.60
N MET A 417 -20.45 -1.28 0.07
CA MET A 417 -21.72 -1.81 0.62
C MET A 417 -22.24 -0.95 1.78
N HIS A 418 -21.35 -0.47 2.64
CA HIS A 418 -21.72 0.43 3.73
C HIS A 418 -22.31 1.72 3.17
N LEU A 419 -21.63 2.36 2.21
CA LEU A 419 -22.10 3.58 1.55
C LEU A 419 -23.41 3.36 0.79
N GLY A 420 -23.57 2.24 0.11
CA GLY A 420 -24.82 1.90 -0.59
C GLY A 420 -26.06 1.90 0.32
N LYS A 421 -25.87 1.66 1.62
CA LYS A 421 -26.94 1.68 2.64
C LYS A 421 -27.01 3.00 3.38
N SER A 422 -25.87 3.48 3.91
CA SER A 422 -25.81 4.63 4.83
C SER A 422 -26.06 5.98 4.13
N LEU A 423 -25.80 6.09 2.83
CA LEU A 423 -26.07 7.33 2.08
C LEU A 423 -27.57 7.71 2.04
N ASP A 424 -28.47 6.77 2.25
CA ASP A 424 -29.90 7.08 2.36
C ASP A 424 -30.25 7.78 3.70
N GLU A 425 -29.43 7.55 4.73
CA GLU A 425 -29.59 8.16 6.04
C GLU A 425 -28.95 9.56 6.12
N VAL A 426 -27.97 9.85 5.25
CA VAL A 426 -27.39 11.18 5.11
C VAL A 426 -28.32 12.02 4.24
N ALA A 427 -29.10 12.90 4.88
CA ALA A 427 -29.90 13.87 4.17
C ALA A 427 -29.01 14.65 3.19
N THR A 428 -29.48 15.10 2.09
CA THR A 428 -28.90 15.93 1.01
C THR A 428 -27.41 16.35 1.15
N THR A 429 -26.75 16.60 0.04
CA THR A 429 -25.41 17.24 0.01
C THR A 429 -25.40 18.53 0.83
N ARG A 430 -24.34 18.73 1.62
CA ARG A 430 -24.15 19.91 2.46
C ARG A 430 -23.22 20.89 1.77
N ASP A 431 -23.38 22.18 2.04
CA ASP A 431 -22.55 23.20 1.44
C ASP A 431 -21.16 23.24 2.09
N ALA A 432 -20.15 23.45 1.25
CA ALA A 432 -18.79 23.70 1.68
C ALA A 432 -18.67 25.05 2.42
N SER A 433 -17.74 25.18 3.34
CA SER A 433 -17.35 26.48 3.85
C SER A 433 -16.50 27.22 2.80
N GLU A 434 -16.69 28.53 2.65
CA GLU A 434 -15.88 29.35 1.72
C GLU A 434 -14.40 29.30 2.08
N SER A 435 -14.08 29.38 3.37
CA SER A 435 -12.70 29.30 3.85
C SER A 435 -12.03 27.96 3.55
N ASP A 436 -12.78 26.85 3.55
CA ASP A 436 -12.23 25.53 3.24
C ASP A 436 -12.03 25.34 1.73
N LEU A 437 -12.91 25.89 0.88
CA LEU A 437 -12.68 25.95 -0.57
C LEU A 437 -11.43 26.79 -0.92
N GLU A 438 -11.22 27.91 -0.24
CA GLU A 438 -10.00 28.72 -0.41
C GLU A 438 -8.76 27.94 0.06
N ALA A 439 -8.83 27.26 1.20
CA ALA A 439 -7.76 26.41 1.71
C ALA A 439 -7.41 25.26 0.75
N ALA A 440 -8.42 24.61 0.17
CA ALA A 440 -8.24 23.54 -0.81
C ALA A 440 -7.59 24.00 -2.13
N MET A 441 -7.61 25.32 -2.39
CA MET A 441 -6.95 25.93 -3.55
C MET A 441 -5.56 26.52 -3.22
N SER A 442 -5.22 26.65 -1.94
CA SER A 442 -4.02 27.39 -1.52
C SER A 442 -2.73 26.80 -2.10
N ARG A 443 -2.61 25.48 -2.13
CA ARG A 443 -1.45 24.74 -2.64
C ARG A 443 -1.31 24.91 -4.15
N PHE A 444 -2.39 24.78 -4.89
CA PHE A 444 -2.44 25.05 -6.33
C PHE A 444 -2.01 26.49 -6.62
N ASN A 445 -2.61 27.48 -5.94
CA ASN A 445 -2.31 28.90 -6.11
C ASN A 445 -0.85 29.23 -5.78
N ARG A 446 -0.27 28.59 -4.77
CA ARG A 446 1.15 28.74 -4.43
C ARG A 446 2.05 28.35 -5.61
N TRP A 447 1.83 27.20 -6.21
CA TRP A 447 2.61 26.76 -7.36
C TRP A 447 2.39 27.66 -8.58
N GLU A 448 1.16 28.09 -8.86
CA GLU A 448 0.86 29.00 -9.96
C GLU A 448 1.56 30.36 -9.81
N SER A 449 1.70 30.87 -8.58
CA SER A 449 2.34 32.15 -8.30
C SER A 449 3.87 32.08 -8.17
N SER A 450 4.47 30.87 -8.07
CA SER A 450 5.90 30.71 -7.90
C SER A 450 6.67 30.93 -9.21
N GLU A 451 7.44 31.99 -9.31
CA GLU A 451 8.26 32.34 -10.51
C GLU A 451 9.75 32.09 -10.28
N LYS A 452 10.19 32.09 -9.04
CA LYS A 452 11.59 31.94 -8.63
C LYS A 452 11.68 30.95 -7.50
N GLY A 453 12.79 30.29 -7.39
CA GLY A 453 13.03 29.34 -6.31
C GLY A 453 13.85 28.14 -6.75
N GLU A 454 13.89 27.15 -5.90
CA GLU A 454 14.66 25.92 -6.11
C GLU A 454 13.94 24.97 -7.08
N ASP A 455 14.72 24.15 -7.77
CA ASP A 455 14.22 23.09 -8.65
C ASP A 455 13.52 21.98 -7.83
N PRO A 456 12.24 21.72 -8.04
CA PRO A 456 11.51 20.66 -7.33
C PRO A 456 12.07 19.26 -7.58
N VAL A 457 12.71 19.02 -8.73
CA VAL A 457 13.33 17.72 -9.05
C VAL A 457 14.50 17.43 -8.09
N GLN A 458 15.32 18.45 -7.78
CA GLN A 458 16.42 18.28 -6.83
C GLN A 458 15.89 18.07 -5.41
N ILE A 459 14.88 18.81 -4.99
CA ILE A 459 14.23 18.64 -3.67
C ILE A 459 13.68 17.23 -3.51
N LYS A 460 13.01 16.70 -4.54
CA LYS A 460 12.49 15.32 -4.57
C LYS A 460 13.61 14.29 -4.40
N LYS A 461 14.72 14.50 -5.12
CA LYS A 461 15.87 13.60 -5.05
C LYS A 461 16.51 13.61 -3.65
N ASP A 462 16.74 14.78 -3.07
CA ASP A 462 17.31 14.92 -1.73
C ASP A 462 16.43 14.23 -0.68
N MET A 463 15.11 14.42 -0.74
CA MET A 463 14.15 13.74 0.13
C MET A 463 14.24 12.20 -0.02
N GLN A 464 14.29 11.69 -1.26
CA GLN A 464 14.37 10.26 -1.52
C GLN A 464 15.68 9.64 -1.03
N GLU A 465 16.79 10.35 -1.17
CA GLU A 465 18.11 9.91 -0.68
C GLU A 465 18.14 9.91 0.86
N CYS A 466 17.63 10.94 1.50
CA CYS A 466 17.51 11.02 2.96
C CYS A 466 16.67 9.85 3.51
N MET A 467 15.49 9.59 2.90
CA MET A 467 14.63 8.47 3.30
C MET A 467 15.30 7.11 3.09
N GLN A 468 15.95 6.90 1.96
CA GLN A 468 16.64 5.65 1.65
C GLN A 468 17.80 5.37 2.59
N LEU A 469 18.56 6.41 2.95
CA LEU A 469 19.72 6.27 3.82
C LEU A 469 19.33 6.00 5.28
N ASN A 470 18.37 6.75 5.81
CA ASN A 470 18.11 6.80 7.26
C ASN A 470 16.89 5.98 7.69
N PHE A 471 15.93 5.65 6.77
CA PHE A 471 14.64 5.05 7.13
C PHE A 471 14.30 3.77 6.35
N SER A 472 15.29 3.10 5.75
CA SER A 472 15.08 1.87 4.99
C SER A 472 14.97 0.61 5.87
N VAL A 473 15.51 -0.53 5.44
CA VAL A 473 15.35 -1.84 6.12
C VAL A 473 15.90 -1.82 7.56
N PHE A 474 17.09 -1.26 7.74
CA PHE A 474 17.71 -1.10 9.07
C PHE A 474 17.79 0.36 9.46
N ARG A 475 17.47 0.62 10.72
CA ARG A 475 17.33 1.96 11.30
C ARG A 475 18.18 2.08 12.58
N GLU A 476 18.64 3.29 12.85
CA GLU A 476 19.41 3.62 14.06
C GLU A 476 18.98 5.00 14.56
N GLY A 477 18.88 5.17 15.88
CA GLY A 477 18.33 6.37 16.50
C GLY A 477 19.01 7.66 16.07
N ASP A 478 20.35 7.72 16.12
CA ASP A 478 21.11 8.91 15.75
C ASP A 478 20.95 9.24 14.25
N ALA A 479 21.06 8.23 13.37
CA ALA A 479 20.87 8.42 11.93
C ALA A 479 19.45 8.90 11.59
N MET A 480 18.42 8.35 12.25
CA MET A 480 17.03 8.80 12.06
C MET A 480 16.80 10.21 12.59
N ALA A 481 17.44 10.59 13.72
CA ALA A 481 17.33 11.95 14.26
C ALA A 481 17.96 12.98 13.31
N ASP A 482 19.13 12.68 12.74
CA ASP A 482 19.79 13.50 11.72
C ASP A 482 18.94 13.57 10.43
N GLY A 483 18.42 12.45 9.97
CA GLY A 483 17.51 12.38 8.81
C GLY A 483 16.23 13.18 9.01
N LEU A 484 15.64 13.16 10.20
CA LEU A 484 14.47 13.98 10.51
C LEU A 484 14.78 15.48 10.47
N LYS A 485 15.96 15.88 10.95
CA LYS A 485 16.42 17.27 10.85
C LYS A 485 16.60 17.67 9.39
N GLU A 486 17.26 16.85 8.59
CA GLU A 486 17.44 17.05 7.15
C GLU A 486 16.08 17.17 6.42
N LEU A 487 15.11 16.29 6.71
CA LEU A 487 13.78 16.36 6.12
C LEU A 487 13.05 17.67 6.48
N ARG A 488 13.23 18.22 7.69
CA ARG A 488 12.69 19.54 8.04
C ARG A 488 13.28 20.65 7.16
N GLU A 489 14.58 20.62 6.93
CA GLU A 489 15.27 21.58 6.06
C GLU A 489 14.78 21.45 4.60
N ILE A 490 14.63 20.23 4.08
CA ILE A 490 14.13 19.96 2.74
C ILE A 490 12.66 20.43 2.61
N ARG A 491 11.82 20.19 3.64
CA ARG A 491 10.42 20.64 3.69
C ARG A 491 10.31 22.18 3.64
N GLU A 492 11.21 22.90 4.31
CA GLU A 492 11.27 24.37 4.21
C GLU A 492 11.72 24.84 2.82
N ARG A 493 12.68 24.15 2.19
CA ARG A 493 13.10 24.44 0.80
C ARG A 493 11.95 24.27 -0.18
N LEU A 494 11.09 23.25 0.00
CA LEU A 494 9.94 23.00 -0.85
C LEU A 494 8.93 24.17 -0.87
N LYS A 495 8.78 24.91 0.23
CA LYS A 495 7.91 26.08 0.29
C LYS A 495 8.35 27.19 -0.69
N ASN A 496 9.64 27.23 -1.02
CA ASN A 496 10.26 28.20 -1.92
C ASN A 496 10.64 27.59 -3.28
N ALA A 497 10.07 26.44 -3.64
CA ALA A 497 10.30 25.83 -4.94
C ALA A 497 9.50 26.53 -6.04
N ARG A 498 10.00 26.48 -7.29
CA ARG A 498 9.34 27.10 -8.45
C ARG A 498 8.64 26.08 -9.34
N LEU A 499 7.64 26.54 -10.04
CA LEU A 499 7.06 25.86 -11.19
C LEU A 499 7.48 26.61 -12.46
N ASP A 500 8.24 25.97 -13.33
CA ASP A 500 8.76 26.61 -14.55
C ASP A 500 7.71 26.63 -15.67
N ASP A 501 7.03 25.53 -15.90
CA ASP A 501 5.97 25.44 -16.90
C ASP A 501 4.63 25.92 -16.35
N LYS A 502 4.14 27.05 -16.89
CA LYS A 502 2.84 27.65 -16.54
C LYS A 502 1.75 27.34 -17.57
N SER A 503 2.03 26.50 -18.56
CA SER A 503 1.00 26.06 -19.52
C SER A 503 -0.16 25.37 -18.80
N LYS A 504 -1.35 25.41 -19.39
CA LYS A 504 -2.54 24.79 -18.79
C LYS A 504 -2.69 23.33 -19.23
N ASP A 505 -2.51 23.08 -20.52
CA ASP A 505 -2.85 21.82 -21.15
C ASP A 505 -1.78 20.75 -20.88
N PHE A 506 -2.18 19.63 -20.31
CA PHE A 506 -1.31 18.48 -19.99
C PHE A 506 -0.01 18.85 -19.25
N ASN A 507 -0.08 19.78 -18.30
CA ASN A 507 1.09 20.22 -17.55
C ASN A 507 1.49 19.19 -16.49
N THR A 508 2.33 18.22 -16.90
CA THR A 508 2.83 17.15 -16.02
C THR A 508 3.76 17.68 -14.93
N GLN A 509 4.52 18.77 -15.18
CA GLN A 509 5.38 19.37 -14.18
C GLN A 509 4.55 19.94 -13.00
N ARG A 510 3.41 20.56 -13.30
CA ARG A 510 2.47 21.02 -12.25
C ARG A 510 1.99 19.86 -11.39
N ILE A 511 1.61 18.74 -12.02
CA ILE A 511 1.16 17.55 -11.29
C ILE A 511 2.30 17.01 -10.42
N GLU A 512 3.52 16.87 -10.95
CA GLU A 512 4.68 16.40 -10.19
C GLU A 512 5.03 17.33 -9.01
N CYS A 513 4.86 18.62 -9.14
CA CYS A 513 5.02 19.58 -8.04
C CYS A 513 3.97 19.38 -6.94
N LEU A 514 2.71 19.19 -7.32
CA LEU A 514 1.62 18.91 -6.39
C LEU A 514 1.79 17.53 -5.70
N GLU A 515 2.29 16.55 -6.42
CA GLU A 515 2.65 15.24 -5.87
C GLU A 515 3.84 15.32 -4.90
N LEU A 516 4.80 16.20 -5.15
CA LEU A 516 5.95 16.40 -4.27
C LEU A 516 5.54 16.96 -2.91
N ASP A 517 4.55 17.83 -2.83
CA ASP A 517 3.97 18.26 -1.56
C ASP A 517 3.46 17.05 -0.74
N ASN A 518 2.74 16.12 -1.38
CA ASN A 518 2.18 14.95 -0.71
C ASN A 518 3.27 13.95 -0.31
N LEU A 519 4.27 13.75 -1.17
CA LEU A 519 5.43 12.90 -0.86
C LEU A 519 6.20 13.43 0.36
N MET A 520 6.42 14.75 0.42
CA MET A 520 7.14 15.39 1.53
C MET A 520 6.42 15.19 2.86
N GLU A 521 5.09 15.41 2.90
CA GLU A 521 4.30 15.20 4.11
C GLU A 521 4.30 13.73 4.53
N THR A 522 4.24 12.80 3.57
CA THR A 522 4.32 11.36 3.85
C THR A 522 5.70 10.97 4.37
N ALA A 523 6.78 11.46 3.77
CA ALA A 523 8.15 11.19 4.22
C ALA A 523 8.38 11.73 5.64
N TYR A 524 7.95 12.96 5.89
CA TYR A 524 8.08 13.58 7.21
C TYR A 524 7.30 12.82 8.29
N CYS A 525 6.04 12.49 8.03
CA CYS A 525 5.21 11.69 8.94
C CYS A 525 5.84 10.31 9.22
N THR A 526 6.37 9.64 8.20
CA THR A 526 7.10 8.37 8.32
C THR A 526 8.32 8.51 9.22
N ALA A 527 9.12 9.56 9.03
CA ALA A 527 10.33 9.80 9.80
C ALA A 527 10.02 10.09 11.28
N VAL A 528 8.99 10.88 11.55
CA VAL A 528 8.54 11.17 12.92
C VAL A 528 8.09 9.88 13.62
N ALA A 529 7.26 9.06 12.97
CA ALA A 529 6.76 7.80 13.51
C ALA A 529 7.91 6.80 13.76
N ALA A 530 8.87 6.70 12.83
CA ALA A 530 10.02 5.79 12.97
C ALA A 530 10.95 6.18 14.14
N ASN A 531 11.18 7.47 14.36
CA ASN A 531 11.92 7.96 15.52
C ASN A 531 11.20 7.68 16.84
N TYR A 532 9.86 7.75 16.83
CA TYR A 532 9.03 7.60 18.03
C TYR A 532 9.04 6.18 18.58
N ARG A 533 8.94 5.14 17.73
CA ARG A 533 8.87 3.72 18.15
C ARG A 533 10.24 3.18 18.52
N THR A 534 10.48 2.89 19.80
CA THR A 534 11.75 2.41 20.35
C THR A 534 11.73 0.92 20.64
N GLU A 535 11.49 0.13 19.60
CA GLU A 535 11.56 -1.34 19.58
C GLU A 535 11.88 -1.81 18.16
N SER A 536 12.09 -3.11 17.97
CA SER A 536 12.07 -3.76 16.66
C SER A 536 10.88 -4.68 16.54
N ARG A 537 10.04 -4.45 15.49
CA ARG A 537 8.82 -5.24 15.23
C ARG A 537 8.54 -5.29 13.73
N GLY A 538 8.43 -6.51 13.19
CA GLY A 538 8.15 -6.71 11.78
C GLY A 538 9.14 -5.97 10.87
N ALA A 539 8.64 -5.07 10.04
CA ALA A 539 9.46 -4.27 9.12
C ALA A 539 10.21 -3.11 9.80
N HIS A 540 9.81 -2.70 10.99
CA HIS A 540 10.52 -1.70 11.78
C HIS A 540 11.66 -2.36 12.56
N SER A 541 12.90 -2.25 12.07
CA SER A 541 14.08 -2.88 12.65
C SER A 541 15.11 -1.85 13.06
N ARG A 542 15.40 -1.77 14.36
CA ARG A 542 16.31 -0.81 14.99
C ARG A 542 17.52 -1.51 15.59
N TYR A 543 18.74 -1.04 15.27
CA TYR A 543 19.96 -1.57 15.88
C TYR A 543 20.10 -1.21 17.36
N ASP A 544 19.64 -0.01 17.73
CA ASP A 544 19.68 0.50 19.11
C ASP A 544 18.58 -0.10 20.01
N TYR A 545 17.51 -0.67 19.42
CA TYR A 545 16.44 -1.41 20.11
C TYR A 545 16.11 -2.69 19.34
N PRO A 546 16.97 -3.73 19.41
CA PRO A 546 16.84 -4.90 18.53
C PRO A 546 15.68 -5.84 18.87
N ASP A 547 15.15 -5.76 20.09
CA ASP A 547 14.12 -6.65 20.60
C ASP A 547 12.72 -6.05 20.42
N ARG A 548 11.71 -6.95 20.31
CA ARG A 548 10.30 -6.59 20.39
C ARG A 548 9.91 -6.37 21.85
N ASP A 549 9.19 -5.30 22.11
CA ASP A 549 8.75 -4.89 23.44
C ASP A 549 7.21 -4.88 23.53
N ASP A 550 6.62 -6.02 23.92
CA ASP A 550 5.17 -6.12 24.05
C ASP A 550 4.62 -5.39 25.29
N GLU A 551 5.45 -5.07 26.28
CA GLU A 551 5.01 -4.34 27.47
C GLU A 551 4.73 -2.87 27.16
N ASN A 552 5.60 -2.23 26.38
CA ASN A 552 5.51 -0.81 26.07
C ASN A 552 4.97 -0.51 24.68
N TRP A 553 5.10 -1.44 23.71
CA TRP A 553 4.85 -1.17 22.30
C TRP A 553 3.82 -2.08 21.62
N LEU A 554 3.04 -2.88 22.36
CA LEU A 554 1.88 -3.57 21.79
C LEU A 554 0.73 -2.57 21.58
N CYS A 555 0.99 -1.59 20.71
CA CYS A 555 0.07 -0.49 20.39
C CYS A 555 0.37 0.06 19.00
N HIS A 556 -0.58 0.79 18.44
CA HIS A 556 -0.39 1.59 17.23
C HIS A 556 0.30 2.90 17.56
N SER A 557 1.17 3.35 16.64
CA SER A 557 1.74 4.69 16.62
C SER A 557 0.82 5.62 15.85
N ILE A 558 0.40 6.72 16.45
CA ILE A 558 -0.51 7.69 15.83
C ILE A 558 0.20 9.03 15.67
N TYR A 559 0.32 9.49 14.42
CA TYR A 559 0.77 10.85 14.11
C TYR A 559 -0.43 11.78 14.03
N ARG A 560 -0.37 12.89 14.76
CA ARG A 560 -1.39 13.94 14.81
C ARG A 560 -0.90 15.16 14.05
N PRO A 561 -1.58 15.55 12.95
CA PRO A 561 -1.12 16.65 12.11
C PRO A 561 -1.31 18.03 12.74
N GLU A 562 -2.18 18.20 13.74
CA GLU A 562 -2.50 19.48 14.35
C GLU A 562 -1.31 20.12 15.07
N ASP A 563 -0.45 19.29 15.67
CA ASP A 563 0.72 19.71 16.44
C ASP A 563 1.99 18.93 16.11
N GLU A 564 1.92 18.09 15.06
CA GLU A 564 2.99 17.18 14.61
C GLU A 564 3.46 16.22 15.72
N SER A 565 2.58 15.89 16.67
CA SER A 565 2.89 15.03 17.81
C SER A 565 2.55 13.57 17.56
N MET A 566 3.09 12.70 18.41
CA MET A 566 2.79 11.28 18.42
C MET A 566 1.97 10.91 19.67
N THR A 567 0.97 10.05 19.46
CA THR A 567 0.25 9.37 20.55
C THR A 567 0.14 7.88 20.26
N ARG A 568 -0.51 7.12 21.13
CA ARG A 568 -0.70 5.67 21.01
C ARG A 568 -2.19 5.35 20.99
N ARG A 569 -2.52 4.30 20.24
CA ARG A 569 -3.85 3.69 20.20
C ARG A 569 -3.71 2.21 20.54
N GLU A 570 -4.61 1.67 21.33
CA GLU A 570 -4.58 0.25 21.67
C GLU A 570 -4.86 -0.62 20.44
N VAL A 571 -4.18 -1.76 20.37
CA VAL A 571 -4.48 -2.80 19.36
C VAL A 571 -5.78 -3.50 19.76
N ASN A 572 -6.70 -3.67 18.81
CA ASN A 572 -7.92 -4.42 19.07
C ASN A 572 -7.66 -5.94 19.07
N MET A 573 -7.54 -6.49 20.27
CA MET A 573 -7.32 -7.92 20.52
C MET A 573 -8.64 -8.70 20.71
N LYS A 574 -9.78 -8.17 20.23
CA LYS A 574 -11.11 -8.77 20.44
C LYS A 574 -11.78 -9.12 19.12
N PRO A 575 -11.45 -10.29 18.52
CA PRO A 575 -12.20 -10.79 17.38
C PRO A 575 -13.65 -11.14 17.78
N ASN A 576 -14.55 -11.22 16.81
CA ASN A 576 -15.99 -11.39 17.07
C ASN A 576 -16.45 -12.84 17.07
N LEU A 577 -15.79 -13.72 16.32
CA LEU A 577 -16.23 -15.10 16.04
C LEU A 577 -15.40 -16.15 16.77
N ARG A 578 -14.26 -15.78 17.31
CA ARG A 578 -13.35 -16.70 17.99
C ARG A 578 -12.57 -16.01 19.12
N GLU A 579 -11.78 -16.78 19.88
CA GLU A 579 -10.83 -16.25 20.85
C GLU A 579 -9.63 -15.61 20.16
N ALA A 580 -9.08 -14.56 20.78
CA ALA A 580 -7.89 -13.87 20.32
C ALA A 580 -6.65 -14.79 20.29
N PHE A 581 -5.74 -14.50 19.38
CA PHE A 581 -4.39 -15.06 19.38
C PHE A 581 -3.47 -14.16 20.20
N PRO A 582 -3.00 -14.60 21.38
CA PRO A 582 -2.10 -13.80 22.20
C PRO A 582 -0.72 -13.67 21.54
N PRO A 583 0.03 -12.58 21.82
CA PRO A 583 1.39 -12.40 21.34
C PRO A 583 2.31 -13.58 21.71
N LYS A 584 3.08 -14.04 20.74
CA LYS A 584 4.10 -15.09 20.88
C LYS A 584 5.36 -14.69 20.12
N VAL A 585 6.50 -15.27 20.51
CA VAL A 585 7.72 -15.14 19.70
C VAL A 585 7.47 -15.77 18.33
N ARG A 586 7.79 -15.05 17.27
CA ARG A 586 7.68 -15.56 15.90
C ARG A 586 8.83 -16.52 15.61
N SER A 587 8.53 -17.73 15.17
CA SER A 587 9.48 -18.74 14.66
C SER A 587 9.17 -19.05 13.19
N TYR A 588 10.22 -19.17 12.36
CA TYR A 588 10.13 -19.45 10.93
C TYR A 588 11.05 -20.59 10.50
#